data_3fcd8bd301c5af999d4e513a98f5de60
#
_entry.id   3fcd8bd301c5af999d4e513a98f5de60
#
_cell.length_a   1.000
_cell.length_b   1.000
_cell.length_c   1.000
_cell.angle_alpha   90.00
_cell.angle_beta   90.00
_cell.angle_gamma   90.00
#
_symmetry.space_group_name_H-M   'P 1'
#
loop_
_entity.id
_entity.type
_entity.pdbx_description
1 polymer ?
#
loop_
_entity_poly.entity_id
_entity_poly.type
_entity_poly.pdbx_seq_one_letter_code
_entity_poly.pdbx_strand_id
1 'polypeptide(L)'
;EHPVSEMVSGLDIIEWMIKVAEGEKLPPQESIRFRGHAIECRITAEDPNNFLPCPGKITQWMVPGGRNVRVDSHIYTNYIVPPYYDSMIGKLIVWGRDREKAINIMKRALSEFEVEGIKTNIPFHKKMMENKDFISNNYDTKYLENYKGLDSI
;
A
#
# COMPACT_ATOMS: atom_id res chain seq x y z
N GLU A 1 4.00 -10.23 1.37
CA GLU A 1 2.67 -10.09 2.01
C GLU A 1 2.71 -9.08 3.16
N HIS A 2 3.83 -8.95 3.87
CA HIS A 2 3.94 -8.12 5.07
C HIS A 2 5.00 -7.01 4.95
N PRO A 3 4.93 -6.13 3.93
CA PRO A 3 5.95 -5.11 3.72
C PRO A 3 5.98 -4.05 4.83
N VAL A 4 4.86 -3.81 5.53
CA VAL A 4 4.83 -2.91 6.71
C VAL A 4 5.71 -3.46 7.82
N SER A 5 5.63 -4.77 8.11
CA SER A 5 6.46 -5.43 9.11
C SER A 5 7.95 -5.37 8.72
N GLU A 6 8.28 -5.55 7.45
CA GLU A 6 9.64 -5.41 6.92
C GLU A 6 10.19 -3.99 7.14
N MET A 7 9.38 -2.97 6.79
CA MET A 7 9.80 -1.56 6.88
C MET A 7 10.06 -1.11 8.32
N VAL A 8 9.32 -1.62 9.30
CA VAL A 8 9.51 -1.22 10.71
C VAL A 8 10.53 -2.08 11.46
N SER A 9 10.71 -3.35 11.06
CA SER A 9 11.67 -4.27 11.68
C SER A 9 13.05 -4.22 11.04
N GLY A 10 13.12 -3.86 9.75
CA GLY A 10 14.34 -3.96 8.94
C GLY A 10 14.69 -5.39 8.53
N LEU A 11 13.75 -6.35 8.68
CA LEU A 11 13.94 -7.73 8.28
C LEU A 11 13.35 -7.95 6.87
N ASP A 12 14.08 -8.64 6.00
CA ASP A 12 13.54 -9.20 4.78
C ASP A 12 12.89 -10.55 5.11
N ILE A 13 11.54 -10.57 5.15
CA ILE A 13 10.78 -11.75 5.57
C ILE A 13 10.97 -12.89 4.57
N ILE A 14 11.03 -12.61 3.27
CA ILE A 14 11.20 -13.63 2.22
C ILE A 14 12.61 -14.24 2.31
N GLU A 15 13.63 -13.42 2.49
CA GLU A 15 15.00 -13.92 2.71
C GLU A 15 15.04 -14.84 3.93
N TRP A 16 14.41 -14.46 5.04
CA TRP A 16 14.36 -15.29 6.24
C TRP A 16 13.54 -16.58 6.05
N MET A 17 12.48 -16.56 5.26
CA MET A 17 11.76 -17.80 4.91
C MET A 17 12.68 -18.78 4.18
N ILE A 18 13.50 -18.30 3.25
CA ILE A 18 14.48 -19.13 2.53
C ILE A 18 15.55 -19.67 3.49
N LYS A 19 16.15 -18.81 4.30
CA LYS A 19 17.18 -19.20 5.28
C LYS A 19 16.68 -20.25 6.27
N VAL A 20 15.46 -20.10 6.78
CA VAL A 20 14.83 -21.07 7.67
C VAL A 20 14.61 -22.41 6.95
N ALA A 21 14.20 -22.40 5.68
CA ALA A 21 14.08 -23.60 4.88
C ALA A 21 15.44 -24.30 4.64
N GLU A 22 16.52 -23.55 4.62
CA GLU A 22 17.91 -24.04 4.54
C GLU A 22 18.46 -24.52 5.89
N GLY A 23 17.69 -24.37 6.98
CA GLY A 23 18.04 -24.81 8.34
C GLY A 23 18.68 -23.75 9.22
N GLU A 24 18.71 -22.49 8.79
CA GLU A 24 19.18 -21.39 9.66
C GLU A 24 18.19 -21.10 10.79
N LYS A 25 18.70 -20.66 11.92
CA LYS A 25 17.88 -20.21 13.04
C LYS A 25 17.52 -18.75 12.89
N LEU A 26 16.27 -18.41 13.22
CA LEU A 26 15.84 -17.02 13.32
C LEU A 26 16.69 -16.22 14.29
N PRO A 27 16.88 -14.91 14.07
CA PRO A 27 17.52 -14.04 15.04
C PRO A 27 16.72 -14.05 16.37
N PRO A 28 17.39 -13.88 17.51
CA PRO A 28 16.69 -13.81 18.80
C PRO A 28 15.62 -12.71 18.80
N GLN A 29 14.46 -12.97 19.38
CA GLN A 29 13.33 -12.03 19.42
C GLN A 29 13.73 -10.66 20.00
N GLU A 30 14.59 -10.66 21.01
CA GLU A 30 15.10 -9.45 21.66
C GLU A 30 16.02 -8.59 20.77
N SER A 31 16.53 -9.14 19.67
CA SER A 31 17.32 -8.40 18.69
C SER A 31 16.46 -7.62 17.71
N ILE A 32 15.19 -8.00 17.55
CA ILE A 32 14.26 -7.37 16.63
C ILE A 32 13.71 -6.10 17.27
N ARG A 33 13.90 -4.98 16.63
CA ARG A 33 13.44 -3.65 17.09
C ARG A 33 12.53 -3.01 16.04
N PHE A 34 11.35 -2.63 16.44
CA PHE A 34 10.47 -1.81 15.60
C PHE A 34 10.89 -0.35 15.66
N ARG A 35 11.05 0.27 14.49
CA ARG A 35 11.49 1.66 14.33
C ARG A 35 10.55 2.39 13.41
N GLY A 36 10.11 3.57 13.86
CA GLY A 36 9.25 4.43 13.07
C GLY A 36 7.85 3.88 12.89
N HIS A 37 7.24 4.27 11.79
CA HIS A 37 5.87 3.91 11.41
C HIS A 37 5.80 3.67 9.91
N ALA A 38 5.14 2.61 9.49
CA ALA A 38 4.92 2.32 8.08
C ALA A 38 3.42 2.26 7.75
N ILE A 39 3.08 2.66 6.54
CA ILE A 39 1.71 2.59 6.00
C ILE A 39 1.80 1.93 4.64
N GLU A 40 0.88 1.00 4.37
CA GLU A 40 0.67 0.40 3.06
C GLU A 40 -0.69 0.81 2.50
N CYS A 41 -0.71 1.20 1.22
CA CYS A 41 -1.90 1.29 0.42
C CYS A 41 -1.86 0.20 -0.65
N ARG A 42 -2.82 -0.74 -0.61
CA ARG A 42 -3.02 -1.71 -1.69
C ARG A 42 -3.68 -0.99 -2.86
N ILE A 43 -2.96 -0.90 -3.98
CA ILE A 43 -3.47 -0.27 -5.19
C ILE A 43 -4.20 -1.33 -6.01
N THR A 44 -5.49 -1.10 -6.24
CA THR A 44 -6.37 -2.04 -6.94
C THR A 44 -6.96 -1.41 -8.20
N ALA A 45 -7.18 -2.24 -9.22
CA ALA A 45 -7.90 -1.91 -10.44
C ALA A 45 -9.41 -1.96 -10.17
N GLU A 46 -9.93 -0.95 -9.47
CA GLU A 46 -11.32 -0.86 -9.00
C GLU A 46 -11.84 0.56 -9.14
N ASP A 47 -13.13 0.70 -9.38
CA ASP A 47 -13.80 1.99 -9.31
C ASP A 47 -13.77 2.51 -7.86
N PRO A 48 -13.21 3.71 -7.60
CA PRO A 48 -13.03 4.22 -6.24
C PRO A 48 -14.32 4.50 -5.48
N ASN A 49 -15.47 4.57 -6.19
CA ASN A 49 -16.76 4.88 -5.57
C ASN A 49 -17.52 3.64 -5.07
N ASN A 50 -17.39 2.53 -5.77
CA ASN A 50 -18.18 1.31 -5.50
C ASN A 50 -17.31 0.06 -5.37
N PHE A 51 -15.99 0.18 -5.54
CA PHE A 51 -15.00 -0.91 -5.47
C PHE A 51 -15.26 -2.07 -6.44
N LEU A 52 -16.01 -1.84 -7.51
CA LEU A 52 -16.16 -2.84 -8.55
C LEU A 52 -14.87 -2.97 -9.37
N PRO A 53 -14.47 -4.22 -9.70
CA PRO A 53 -13.29 -4.46 -10.52
C PRO A 53 -13.36 -3.71 -11.86
N CYS A 54 -12.25 -3.09 -12.25
CA CYS A 54 -12.08 -2.38 -13.50
C CYS A 54 -10.88 -2.93 -14.28
N PRO A 55 -10.97 -4.17 -14.82
CA PRO A 55 -9.92 -4.73 -15.65
C PRO A 55 -9.76 -3.93 -16.95
N GLY A 56 -8.59 -4.00 -17.55
CA GLY A 56 -8.34 -3.31 -18.81
C GLY A 56 -6.88 -3.02 -19.06
N LYS A 57 -6.60 -2.27 -20.13
CA LYS A 57 -5.25 -1.92 -20.53
C LYS A 57 -4.78 -0.66 -19.79
N ILE A 58 -3.67 -0.77 -19.09
CA ILE A 58 -2.97 0.36 -18.48
C ILE A 58 -2.17 1.08 -19.56
N THR A 59 -2.53 2.33 -19.84
CA THR A 59 -1.86 3.15 -20.86
C THR A 59 -0.71 3.96 -20.30
N GLN A 60 -0.77 4.30 -18.99
CA GLN A 60 0.32 4.92 -18.25
C GLN A 60 0.45 4.28 -16.87
N TRP A 61 1.69 4.01 -16.49
CA TRP A 61 2.06 3.53 -15.17
C TRP A 61 3.28 4.29 -14.68
N MET A 62 3.07 5.29 -13.82
CA MET A 62 4.13 6.09 -13.24
C MET A 62 4.06 5.99 -11.71
N VAL A 63 5.05 5.34 -11.13
CA VAL A 63 5.13 5.11 -9.69
C VAL A 63 5.87 6.22 -8.98
N PRO A 64 5.46 6.56 -7.74
CA PRO A 64 6.19 7.53 -6.92
C PRO A 64 7.54 6.97 -6.50
N GLY A 65 8.47 7.88 -6.24
CA GLY A 65 9.81 7.54 -5.79
C GLY A 65 10.25 8.35 -4.58
N GLY A 66 11.58 8.32 -4.33
CA GLY A 66 12.22 9.06 -3.27
C GLY A 66 12.39 8.28 -1.96
N ARG A 67 13.01 8.97 -0.98
CA ARG A 67 13.36 8.34 0.29
C ARG A 67 12.13 7.82 1.02
N ASN A 68 12.21 6.57 1.50
CA ASN A 68 11.18 5.91 2.32
C ASN A 68 9.88 5.63 1.55
N VAL A 69 9.94 5.52 0.22
CA VAL A 69 8.85 5.07 -0.63
C VAL A 69 9.28 3.78 -1.31
N ARG A 70 8.42 2.76 -1.24
CA ARG A 70 8.57 1.46 -1.90
C ARG A 70 7.30 1.14 -2.66
N VAL A 71 7.44 0.66 -3.88
CA VAL A 71 6.33 0.14 -4.68
C VAL A 71 6.64 -1.29 -5.09
N ASP A 72 5.78 -2.22 -4.69
CA ASP A 72 5.85 -3.62 -5.08
C ASP A 72 4.75 -3.88 -6.11
N SER A 73 5.11 -4.18 -7.34
CA SER A 73 4.16 -4.39 -8.43
C SER A 73 4.78 -5.22 -9.55
N HIS A 74 3.94 -5.89 -10.32
CA HIS A 74 4.28 -6.58 -11.57
C HIS A 74 3.85 -5.78 -12.81
N ILE A 75 3.27 -4.59 -12.61
CA ILE A 75 2.66 -3.77 -13.66
C ILE A 75 3.70 -2.96 -14.42
N TYR A 76 3.44 -2.76 -15.70
CA TYR A 76 4.17 -1.87 -16.59
C TYR A 76 3.22 -1.22 -17.60
N THR A 77 3.62 -0.14 -18.23
CA THR A 77 2.84 0.53 -19.29
C THR A 77 2.50 -0.47 -20.41
N ASN A 78 1.24 -0.48 -20.83
CA ASN A 78 0.61 -1.43 -21.75
C ASN A 78 0.28 -2.81 -21.16
N TYR A 79 0.46 -3.05 -19.87
CA TYR A 79 -0.03 -4.26 -19.23
C TYR A 79 -1.57 -4.33 -19.31
N ILE A 80 -2.10 -5.52 -19.50
CA ILE A 80 -3.55 -5.78 -19.50
C ILE A 80 -3.91 -6.47 -18.19
N VAL A 81 -4.65 -5.77 -17.33
CA VAL A 81 -5.18 -6.34 -16.09
C VAL A 81 -6.29 -7.33 -16.45
N PRO A 82 -6.11 -8.63 -16.16
CA PRO A 82 -7.09 -9.64 -16.51
C PRO A 82 -8.28 -9.63 -15.53
N PRO A 83 -9.49 -10.03 -15.98
CA PRO A 83 -10.67 -10.09 -15.11
C PRO A 83 -10.74 -11.36 -14.23
N TYR A 84 -9.76 -12.26 -14.30
CA TYR A 84 -9.83 -13.62 -13.73
C TYR A 84 -9.19 -13.75 -12.35
N TYR A 85 -8.43 -12.75 -11.92
CA TYR A 85 -7.67 -12.74 -10.67
C TYR A 85 -8.07 -11.56 -9.79
N ASP A 86 -7.48 -11.48 -8.60
CA ASP A 86 -7.62 -10.33 -7.71
C ASP A 86 -7.26 -9.02 -8.44
N SER A 87 -7.96 -7.95 -8.09
CA SER A 87 -7.81 -6.63 -8.69
C SER A 87 -6.52 -5.89 -8.27
N MET A 88 -5.75 -6.44 -7.32
CA MET A 88 -4.54 -5.80 -6.80
C MET A 88 -3.47 -5.71 -7.88
N ILE A 89 -3.05 -4.49 -8.20
CA ILE A 89 -2.03 -4.17 -9.19
C ILE A 89 -0.72 -3.66 -8.57
N GLY A 90 -0.72 -3.35 -7.30
CA GLY A 90 0.49 -2.94 -6.60
C GLY A 90 0.26 -2.64 -5.13
N LYS A 91 1.37 -2.49 -4.42
CA LYS A 91 1.39 -2.03 -3.04
C LYS A 91 2.28 -0.79 -2.98
N LEU A 92 1.75 0.29 -2.45
CA LEU A 92 2.52 1.48 -2.14
C LEU A 92 2.80 1.48 -0.63
N ILE A 93 4.05 1.40 -0.26
CA ILE A 93 4.49 1.35 1.13
C ILE A 93 5.37 2.56 1.42
N VAL A 94 5.12 3.20 2.55
CA VAL A 94 5.97 4.31 3.03
C VAL A 94 6.41 4.07 4.47
N TRP A 95 7.54 4.67 4.82
CA TRP A 95 8.05 4.67 6.18
C TRP A 95 8.32 6.10 6.66
N GLY A 96 7.98 6.39 7.90
CA GLY A 96 8.31 7.65 8.59
C GLY A 96 8.86 7.39 9.97
N ARG A 97 9.57 8.36 10.56
CA ARG A 97 10.05 8.27 11.95
C ARG A 97 8.90 8.15 12.96
N ASP A 98 7.71 8.63 12.58
CA ASP A 98 6.47 8.61 13.34
C ASP A 98 5.27 8.51 12.37
N ARG A 99 4.04 8.36 12.92
CA ARG A 99 2.82 8.23 12.13
C ARG A 99 2.53 9.46 11.28
N GLU A 100 2.68 10.65 11.82
CA GLU A 100 2.45 11.91 11.10
C GLU A 100 3.36 12.00 9.87
N LYS A 101 4.65 11.70 10.06
CA LYS A 101 5.61 11.71 8.95
C LYS A 101 5.27 10.65 7.89
N ALA A 102 4.85 9.45 8.30
CA ALA A 102 4.42 8.41 7.37
C ALA A 102 3.20 8.85 6.55
N ILE A 103 2.17 9.44 7.18
CA ILE A 103 0.99 10.00 6.51
C ILE A 103 1.40 11.07 5.49
N ASN A 104 2.29 12.00 5.87
CA ASN A 104 2.74 13.07 4.98
C ASN A 104 3.51 12.53 3.77
N ILE A 105 4.33 11.49 3.95
CA ILE A 105 5.02 10.83 2.84
C ILE A 105 4.01 10.09 1.95
N MET A 106 3.01 9.42 2.54
CA MET A 106 1.96 8.72 1.77
C MET A 106 1.13 9.70 0.94
N LYS A 107 0.74 10.85 1.49
CA LYS A 107 0.03 11.91 0.74
C LYS A 107 0.81 12.33 -0.49
N ARG A 108 2.09 12.62 -0.35
CA ARG A 108 2.97 12.98 -1.47
C ARG A 108 3.06 11.84 -2.48
N ALA A 109 3.36 10.63 -2.01
CA ALA A 109 3.51 9.47 -2.89
C ALA A 109 2.22 9.17 -3.69
N LEU A 110 1.04 9.23 -3.04
CA LEU A 110 -0.23 9.08 -3.73
C LEU A 110 -0.50 10.21 -4.74
N SER A 111 -0.01 11.43 -4.49
CA SER A 111 -0.17 12.54 -5.45
C SER A 111 0.66 12.37 -6.71
N GLU A 112 1.80 11.68 -6.60
CA GLU A 112 2.73 11.40 -7.70
C GLU A 112 2.41 10.08 -8.42
N PHE A 113 1.52 9.24 -7.87
CA PHE A 113 1.18 7.95 -8.46
C PHE A 113 0.14 8.14 -9.58
N GLU A 114 0.55 7.92 -10.82
CA GLU A 114 -0.33 8.07 -11.99
C GLU A 114 -0.57 6.73 -12.67
N VAL A 115 -1.85 6.40 -12.85
CA VAL A 115 -2.32 5.22 -13.58
C VAL A 115 -3.41 5.66 -14.54
N GLU A 116 -3.22 5.40 -15.84
CA GLU A 116 -4.21 5.70 -16.86
C GLU A 116 -4.65 4.44 -17.61
N GLY A 117 -5.83 4.53 -18.22
CA GLY A 117 -6.46 3.44 -18.99
C GLY A 117 -7.45 2.58 -18.20
N ILE A 118 -7.33 2.59 -16.88
CA ILE A 118 -8.25 1.91 -15.95
C ILE A 118 -8.58 2.81 -14.77
N LYS A 119 -9.66 2.50 -14.03
CA LYS A 119 -9.91 3.10 -12.73
C LYS A 119 -9.12 2.39 -11.64
N THR A 120 -8.70 3.14 -10.63
CA THR A 120 -8.01 2.62 -9.44
C THR A 120 -8.59 3.22 -8.17
N ASN A 121 -8.30 2.58 -7.03
CA ASN A 121 -8.68 3.07 -5.71
C ASN A 121 -7.74 4.17 -5.15
N ILE A 122 -6.80 4.70 -5.94
CA ILE A 122 -5.90 5.80 -5.52
C ILE A 122 -6.67 7.01 -4.99
N PRO A 123 -7.78 7.48 -5.62
CA PRO A 123 -8.58 8.59 -5.08
C PRO A 123 -9.14 8.31 -3.67
N PHE A 124 -9.58 7.08 -3.42
CA PHE A 124 -10.00 6.65 -2.07
C PHE A 124 -8.86 6.77 -1.06
N HIS A 125 -7.67 6.27 -1.37
CA HIS A 125 -6.52 6.37 -0.48
C HIS A 125 -6.12 7.83 -0.20
N LYS A 126 -6.19 8.73 -1.19
CA LYS A 126 -5.95 10.16 -0.99
C LYS A 126 -6.91 10.74 0.07
N LYS A 127 -8.20 10.42 -0.01
CA LYS A 127 -9.19 10.83 1.00
C LYS A 127 -8.91 10.24 2.38
N MET A 128 -8.55 8.95 2.44
CA MET A 128 -8.24 8.31 3.73
C MET A 128 -7.04 8.96 4.43
N MET A 129 -6.05 9.43 3.69
CA MET A 129 -4.91 10.16 4.28
C MET A 129 -5.32 11.53 4.87
N GLU A 130 -6.49 12.06 4.52
CA GLU A 130 -7.05 13.31 5.06
C GLU A 130 -8.12 13.07 6.12
N ASN A 131 -8.56 11.83 6.28
CA ASN A 131 -9.60 11.46 7.23
C ASN A 131 -9.11 11.62 8.66
N LYS A 132 -9.90 12.32 9.50
CA LYS A 132 -9.53 12.63 10.89
C LYS A 132 -9.38 11.38 11.75
N ASP A 133 -10.26 10.41 11.56
CA ASP A 133 -10.22 9.15 12.32
C ASP A 133 -8.99 8.32 11.95
N PHE A 134 -8.65 8.26 10.65
CA PHE A 134 -7.41 7.62 10.21
C PHE A 134 -6.18 8.33 10.77
N ILE A 135 -6.13 9.67 10.72
CA ILE A 135 -4.99 10.46 11.24
C ILE A 135 -4.84 10.24 12.75
N SER A 136 -5.92 10.27 13.51
CA SER A 136 -5.91 10.06 14.97
C SER A 136 -5.82 8.60 15.42
N ASN A 137 -5.79 7.66 14.48
CA ASN A 137 -5.80 6.21 14.74
C ASN A 137 -7.06 5.73 15.48
N ASN A 138 -8.21 6.38 15.20
CA ASN A 138 -9.51 6.05 15.78
C ASN A 138 -10.36 5.26 14.78
N TYR A 139 -9.94 4.07 14.39
CA TYR A 139 -10.64 3.18 13.47
C TYR A 139 -10.32 1.72 13.78
N ASP A 140 -11.19 0.83 13.34
CA ASP A 140 -11.04 -0.61 13.39
C ASP A 140 -11.22 -1.25 12.00
N THR A 141 -11.16 -2.57 11.93
CA THR A 141 -11.31 -3.33 10.67
C THR A 141 -12.69 -3.19 10.03
N LYS A 142 -13.70 -2.73 10.76
CA LYS A 142 -15.08 -2.51 10.30
C LYS A 142 -15.38 -1.05 9.96
N TYR A 143 -14.39 -0.18 10.13
CA TYR A 143 -14.58 1.26 9.93
C TYR A 143 -15.26 1.60 8.60
N LEU A 144 -14.85 0.96 7.52
CA LEU A 144 -15.36 1.24 6.18
C LEU A 144 -16.80 0.78 5.95
N GLU A 145 -17.32 -0.19 6.72
CA GLU A 145 -18.72 -0.63 6.62
C GLU A 145 -19.71 0.50 6.95
N ASN A 146 -19.27 1.43 7.80
CA ASN A 146 -20.07 2.57 8.26
C ASN A 146 -19.59 3.92 7.71
N TYR A 147 -18.57 3.93 6.84
CA TYR A 147 -17.98 5.15 6.33
C TYR A 147 -18.82 5.77 5.21
N LYS A 148 -19.45 6.91 5.49
CA LYS A 148 -20.31 7.65 4.54
C LYS A 148 -19.53 8.56 3.57
N GLY A 149 -18.22 8.61 3.66
CA GLY A 149 -17.38 9.50 2.85
C GLY A 149 -17.09 9.02 1.43
N LEU A 150 -17.63 7.87 1.02
CA LEU A 150 -17.45 7.31 -0.32
C LEU A 150 -18.32 7.99 -1.38
N ASP A 151 -19.43 8.64 -0.98
CA ASP A 151 -20.41 9.24 -1.89
C ASP A 151 -19.89 10.48 -2.64
N SER A 152 -18.60 10.82 -2.50
CA SER A 152 -18.01 12.06 -3.03
C SER A 152 -16.56 11.90 -3.55
N ILE A 153 -16.19 10.70 -4.04
CA ILE A 153 -14.86 10.47 -4.66
C ILE A 153 -14.88 10.78 -6.17
#